data_f031d3748c12d9d81a22a9dcdcf5f8df
#
_entry.id   f031d3748c12d9d81a22a9dcdcf5f8df
#
_cell.length_a   1.000
_cell.length_b   1.000
_cell.length_c   1.000
_cell.angle_alpha   90.00
_cell.angle_beta   90.00
_cell.angle_gamma   90.00
#
_symmetry.space_group_name_H-M   'P 1'
#
loop_
_entity.id
_entity.type
_entity.pdbx_description
1 polymer ?
#
loop_
_entity_poly.entity_id
_entity_poly.type
_entity_poly.pdbx_seq_one_letter_code
_entity_poly.pdbx_strand_id
1 'polypeptide(L)'
;MKSGKWWDYSWNVAPGCTKVSAECQSCWALSMAKRLQGMGKRGYEGLVDAHGNWIGKVNLLEDRLHIPLGLKRPRRIAVNLMGDLFYTNVPDWFIHSVFDVMERAERHTFMVLTKRPERVVEFMRTKVRSALQNVWIGTTAGTQRSANERWNAMAWIAQAGWKTWVSSEPKLEMIDWHGWSFLKRLIVGGESGPYARPTAPSWVRADRDWCQDHGVAFWFKSWGEWGPVGKDEGGRMKDERQYLRHMFRHPLGEDEMVFRFGRKLAGRVLDEQTWEENYE
;
A
#
# COMPACT_ATOMS: atom_id res chain seq x y z
N MET A 1 14.20 1.66 13.65
CA MET A 1 13.02 2.13 12.87
C MET A 1 11.75 1.52 13.44
N LYS A 2 10.67 2.27 13.61
CA LYS A 2 9.48 1.76 14.28
C LYS A 2 8.60 1.03 13.27
N SER A 3 8.49 -0.30 13.46
CA SER A 3 7.34 -1.11 13.02
C SER A 3 6.99 -1.12 11.54
N GLY A 4 7.81 -1.66 10.64
CA GLY A 4 7.41 -2.09 9.29
C GLY A 4 6.80 -1.02 8.36
N LYS A 5 6.83 0.25 8.74
CA LYS A 5 6.33 1.34 7.90
C LYS A 5 7.35 1.68 6.83
N TRP A 6 6.91 1.62 5.58
CA TRP A 6 7.72 2.02 4.43
C TRP A 6 7.72 3.55 4.19
N TRP A 7 7.10 4.36 5.08
CA TRP A 7 7.09 5.83 5.03
C TRP A 7 7.39 6.45 6.39
N ASP A 8 7.96 7.67 6.36
CA ASP A 8 8.27 8.46 7.54
C ASP A 8 7.16 9.47 7.86
N TYR A 9 6.50 9.97 6.81
CA TYR A 9 5.45 10.98 6.90
C TYR A 9 4.28 10.64 5.97
N SER A 10 3.04 10.94 6.38
CA SER A 10 1.85 10.77 5.56
C SER A 10 1.27 12.13 5.21
N TRP A 11 1.26 12.47 3.92
CA TRP A 11 0.76 13.71 3.39
C TRP A 11 -0.61 13.50 2.72
N ASN A 12 -1.68 13.74 3.51
CA ASN A 12 -3.06 13.51 3.08
C ASN A 12 -3.67 14.86 2.68
N VAL A 13 -3.83 15.09 1.40
CA VAL A 13 -4.30 16.35 0.78
C VAL A 13 -5.70 16.23 0.18
N ALA A 14 -6.14 15.02 -0.14
CA ALA A 14 -7.44 14.73 -0.76
C ALA A 14 -8.06 13.46 -0.14
N PRO A 15 -8.49 13.48 1.14
CA PRO A 15 -9.16 12.35 1.74
C PRO A 15 -10.52 12.10 1.09
N GLY A 16 -10.88 10.83 0.98
CA GLY A 16 -12.10 10.36 0.31
C GLY A 16 -11.80 9.46 -0.87
N CYS A 17 -12.68 8.49 -1.12
CA CYS A 17 -12.46 7.45 -2.11
C CYS A 17 -13.77 6.72 -2.47
N THR A 18 -13.66 5.68 -3.34
CA THR A 18 -14.64 4.61 -3.54
C THR A 18 -13.92 3.28 -3.64
N LYS A 19 -14.62 2.19 -3.31
CA LYS A 19 -14.09 0.84 -3.48
C LYS A 19 -14.04 0.47 -4.96
N VAL A 20 -12.94 -0.16 -5.40
CA VAL A 20 -12.74 -0.59 -6.80
C VAL A 20 -12.26 -2.03 -6.94
N SER A 21 -11.78 -2.66 -5.88
CA SER A 21 -11.21 -4.00 -5.94
C SER A 21 -11.35 -4.74 -4.62
N ALA A 22 -10.99 -6.03 -4.60
CA ALA A 22 -11.05 -6.88 -3.42
C ALA A 22 -10.24 -6.34 -2.24
N GLU A 23 -9.15 -5.62 -2.51
CA GLU A 23 -8.29 -5.00 -1.49
C GLU A 23 -8.98 -3.81 -0.78
N CYS A 24 -10.10 -3.32 -1.33
CA CYS A 24 -10.88 -2.25 -0.70
C CYS A 24 -11.95 -2.78 0.25
N GLN A 25 -12.17 -4.10 0.36
CA GLN A 25 -13.26 -4.67 1.14
C GLN A 25 -13.14 -4.32 2.63
N SER A 26 -11.97 -4.53 3.23
CA SER A 26 -11.65 -4.22 4.63
C SER A 26 -10.73 -3.01 4.75
N CYS A 27 -11.03 -1.94 4.00
CA CYS A 27 -10.16 -0.76 3.88
C CYS A 27 -9.93 -0.08 5.23
N TRP A 28 -8.69 -0.06 5.69
CA TRP A 28 -8.30 0.59 6.94
C TRP A 28 -8.52 2.11 6.90
N ALA A 29 -8.33 2.74 5.72
CA ALA A 29 -8.53 4.18 5.57
C ALA A 29 -10.01 4.57 5.73
N LEU A 30 -10.94 3.71 5.31
CA LEU A 30 -12.37 3.90 5.53
C LEU A 30 -12.71 3.88 7.03
N SER A 31 -12.21 2.88 7.76
CA SER A 31 -12.40 2.79 9.21
C SER A 31 -11.83 4.01 9.94
N MET A 32 -10.65 4.46 9.51
CA MET A 32 -10.03 5.67 10.06
C MET A 32 -10.81 6.94 9.70
N ALA A 33 -11.29 7.07 8.46
CA ALA A 33 -12.08 8.21 8.02
C ALA A 33 -13.40 8.32 8.80
N LYS A 34 -14.10 7.18 9.03
CA LYS A 34 -15.29 7.12 9.89
C LYS A 34 -14.99 7.66 11.29
N ARG A 35 -13.89 7.22 11.90
CA ARG A 35 -13.47 7.70 13.23
C ARG A 35 -13.16 9.20 13.22
N LEU A 36 -12.38 9.67 12.23
CA LEU A 36 -12.00 11.08 12.14
C LEU A 36 -13.20 11.99 11.85
N GLN A 37 -14.13 11.54 11.01
CA GLN A 37 -15.41 12.24 10.78
C GLN A 37 -16.24 12.32 12.07
N GLY A 38 -16.37 11.22 12.82
CA GLY A 38 -17.08 11.22 14.10
C GLY A 38 -16.45 12.11 15.18
N MET A 39 -15.15 12.39 15.06
CA MET A 39 -14.41 13.32 15.92
C MET A 39 -14.48 14.79 15.42
N GLY A 40 -15.24 15.08 14.36
CA GLY A 40 -15.29 16.42 13.75
C GLY A 40 -13.94 16.88 13.18
N LYS A 41 -13.05 15.94 12.77
CA LYS A 41 -11.72 16.30 12.29
C LYS A 41 -11.81 16.95 10.92
N ARG A 42 -11.33 18.20 10.82
CA ARG A 42 -11.32 18.99 9.57
C ARG A 42 -10.72 18.21 8.40
N GLY A 43 -11.46 18.19 7.29
CA GLY A 43 -11.12 17.50 6.06
C GLY A 43 -11.68 16.08 5.94
N TYR A 44 -12.43 15.63 6.96
CA TYR A 44 -13.07 14.31 6.93
C TYR A 44 -14.60 14.39 6.96
N GLU A 45 -15.16 15.60 6.90
CA GLU A 45 -16.59 15.85 6.96
C GLU A 45 -17.30 15.30 5.73
N GLY A 46 -18.34 14.49 5.97
CA GLY A 46 -19.21 13.95 4.93
C GLY A 46 -18.51 13.03 3.93
N LEU A 47 -17.47 12.30 4.34
CA LEU A 47 -16.80 11.31 3.49
C LEU A 47 -17.43 9.93 3.59
N VAL A 48 -18.09 9.65 4.72
CA VAL A 48 -18.61 8.33 5.08
C VAL A 48 -20.06 8.46 5.47
N ASP A 49 -20.92 7.55 4.95
CA ASP A 49 -22.34 7.47 5.31
C ASP A 49 -22.56 6.89 6.71
N ALA A 50 -23.83 6.85 7.14
CA ALA A 50 -24.23 6.29 8.44
C ALA A 50 -23.89 4.79 8.58
N HIS A 51 -23.83 4.05 7.46
CA HIS A 51 -23.48 2.63 7.42
C HIS A 51 -21.97 2.39 7.46
N GLY A 52 -21.14 3.45 7.31
CA GLY A 52 -19.70 3.36 7.34
C GLY A 52 -19.09 3.09 5.96
N ASN A 53 -19.75 3.47 4.86
CA ASN A 53 -19.23 3.34 3.51
C ASN A 53 -18.76 4.70 2.97
N TRP A 54 -17.76 4.66 2.06
CA TRP A 54 -17.42 5.83 1.27
C TRP A 54 -18.61 6.28 0.42
N ILE A 55 -18.88 7.58 0.37
CA ILE A 55 -19.93 8.14 -0.47
C ILE A 55 -19.41 8.73 -1.81
N GLY A 56 -18.12 8.55 -2.09
CA GLY A 56 -17.50 9.08 -3.31
C GLY A 56 -17.14 10.56 -3.24
N LYS A 57 -17.38 11.23 -2.11
CA LYS A 57 -16.92 12.60 -1.89
C LYS A 57 -15.41 12.64 -1.65
N VAL A 58 -14.78 13.73 -2.07
CA VAL A 58 -13.38 14.08 -1.77
C VAL A 58 -13.34 15.48 -1.19
N ASN A 59 -12.57 15.67 -0.13
CA ASN A 59 -12.32 17.00 0.42
C ASN A 59 -10.89 17.42 0.04
N LEU A 60 -10.75 18.44 -0.80
CA LEU A 60 -9.47 19.00 -1.20
C LEU A 60 -8.94 19.91 -0.08
N LEU A 61 -7.73 19.63 0.41
CA LEU A 61 -7.11 20.34 1.53
C LEU A 61 -5.96 21.20 1.01
N GLU A 62 -6.30 22.30 0.33
CA GLU A 62 -5.32 23.20 -0.30
C GLU A 62 -4.33 23.78 0.71
N ASP A 63 -4.78 24.04 1.94
CA ASP A 63 -3.94 24.49 3.05
C ASP A 63 -2.83 23.51 3.44
N ARG A 64 -2.92 22.24 3.01
CA ARG A 64 -1.91 21.21 3.26
C ARG A 64 -0.95 20.99 2.10
N LEU A 65 -1.19 21.61 0.95
CA LEU A 65 -0.34 21.41 -0.24
C LEU A 65 1.13 21.69 0.07
N HIS A 66 1.44 22.78 0.74
CA HIS A 66 2.82 23.24 0.94
C HIS A 66 3.54 22.61 2.14
N ILE A 67 2.90 21.70 2.89
CA ILE A 67 3.52 21.05 4.06
C ILE A 67 4.90 20.44 3.76
N PRO A 68 5.10 19.69 2.65
CA PRO A 68 6.42 19.08 2.36
C PRO A 68 7.54 20.10 2.21
N LEU A 69 7.25 21.28 1.70
CA LEU A 69 8.26 22.35 1.52
C LEU A 69 8.83 22.84 2.86
N GLY A 70 8.04 22.77 3.92
CA GLY A 70 8.44 23.18 5.28
C GLY A 70 9.21 22.09 6.06
N LEU A 71 9.25 20.85 5.58
CA LEU A 71 9.96 19.77 6.26
C LEU A 71 11.47 19.87 6.00
N LYS A 72 12.25 20.13 7.04
CA LYS A 72 13.69 20.39 6.91
C LYS A 72 14.54 19.16 6.59
N ARG A 73 14.18 17.98 7.14
CA ARG A 73 14.94 16.73 6.96
C ARG A 73 14.37 15.91 5.82
N PRO A 74 15.19 15.23 5.00
CA PRO A 74 14.71 14.25 4.02
C PRO A 74 13.74 13.23 4.64
N ARG A 75 12.67 12.91 3.91
CA ARG A 75 11.61 11.98 4.35
C ARG A 75 11.13 11.15 3.18
N ARG A 76 10.73 9.92 3.46
CA ARG A 76 9.85 9.15 2.60
C ARG A 76 8.41 9.54 2.93
N ILE A 77 7.75 10.20 2.00
CA ILE A 77 6.41 10.76 2.20
C ILE A 77 5.40 9.90 1.43
N ALA A 78 4.50 9.25 2.16
CA ALA A 78 3.36 8.58 1.56
C ALA A 78 2.30 9.61 1.19
N VAL A 79 1.91 9.65 -0.08
CA VAL A 79 0.99 10.64 -0.62
C VAL A 79 -0.43 10.09 -0.60
N ASN A 80 -1.30 10.79 0.10
CA ASN A 80 -2.76 10.62 0.11
C ASN A 80 -3.27 9.21 0.51
N LEU A 81 -2.69 8.60 1.55
CA LEU A 81 -3.12 7.29 2.05
C LEU A 81 -4.57 7.25 2.58
N MET A 82 -5.18 8.41 2.90
CA MET A 82 -6.57 8.53 3.35
C MET A 82 -7.57 8.73 2.22
N GLY A 83 -7.12 8.54 0.98
CA GLY A 83 -7.89 8.61 -0.25
C GLY A 83 -7.11 7.98 -1.39
N ASP A 84 -7.43 8.37 -2.61
CA ASP A 84 -6.67 8.03 -3.80
C ASP A 84 -6.48 9.34 -4.60
N LEU A 85 -5.24 9.78 -4.80
CA LEU A 85 -4.93 11.03 -5.49
C LEU A 85 -5.47 11.02 -6.94
N PHE A 86 -5.55 9.84 -7.54
CA PHE A 86 -6.08 9.64 -8.89
C PHE A 86 -7.53 9.17 -8.91
N TYR A 87 -8.27 9.39 -7.81
CA TYR A 87 -9.70 9.17 -7.83
C TYR A 87 -10.38 10.19 -8.78
N THR A 88 -11.39 9.73 -9.51
CA THR A 88 -12.02 10.53 -10.59
C THR A 88 -12.54 11.91 -10.14
N ASN A 89 -12.92 12.05 -8.86
CA ASN A 89 -13.41 13.30 -8.29
C ASN A 89 -12.30 14.23 -7.77
N VAL A 90 -11.02 13.85 -7.88
CA VAL A 90 -9.89 14.76 -7.67
C VAL A 90 -9.61 15.48 -8.99
N PRO A 91 -9.78 16.78 -9.11
CA PRO A 91 -9.60 17.48 -10.38
C PRO A 91 -8.12 17.58 -10.77
N ASP A 92 -7.84 17.58 -12.06
CA ASP A 92 -6.47 17.55 -12.59
C ASP A 92 -5.63 18.75 -12.13
N TRP A 93 -6.22 19.93 -11.98
CA TRP A 93 -5.49 21.09 -11.48
C TRP A 93 -4.93 20.84 -10.07
N PHE A 94 -5.67 20.12 -9.22
CA PHE A 94 -5.20 19.78 -7.87
C PHE A 94 -4.08 18.73 -7.91
N ILE A 95 -4.20 17.72 -8.77
CA ILE A 95 -3.12 16.75 -9.00
C ILE A 95 -1.85 17.46 -9.46
N HIS A 96 -1.98 18.43 -10.39
CA HIS A 96 -0.86 19.27 -10.82
C HIS A 96 -0.21 20.01 -9.66
N SER A 97 -1.00 20.66 -8.81
CA SER A 97 -0.48 21.37 -7.63
C SER A 97 0.28 20.45 -6.68
N VAL A 98 -0.19 19.20 -6.51
CA VAL A 98 0.52 18.18 -5.72
C VAL A 98 1.88 17.83 -6.35
N PHE A 99 1.91 17.62 -7.67
CA PHE A 99 3.14 17.30 -8.39
C PHE A 99 4.14 18.46 -8.39
N ASP A 100 3.67 19.70 -8.52
CA ASP A 100 4.53 20.90 -8.43
C ASP A 100 5.20 21.02 -7.06
N VAL A 101 4.48 20.68 -5.99
CA VAL A 101 5.06 20.63 -4.65
C VAL A 101 6.09 19.51 -4.53
N MET A 102 5.81 18.33 -5.09
CA MET A 102 6.75 17.20 -5.07
C MET A 102 8.05 17.54 -5.84
N GLU A 103 7.93 18.19 -6.99
CA GLU A 103 9.06 18.68 -7.79
C GLU A 103 9.92 19.67 -7.01
N ARG A 104 9.31 20.68 -6.39
CA ARG A 104 10.01 21.70 -5.60
C ARG A 104 10.62 21.15 -4.30
N ALA A 105 10.08 20.07 -3.76
CA ALA A 105 10.54 19.43 -2.53
C ALA A 105 11.45 18.22 -2.81
N GLU A 106 12.39 18.36 -3.74
CA GLU A 106 13.27 17.31 -4.28
C GLU A 106 14.06 16.53 -3.23
N ARG A 107 14.29 17.12 -2.04
CA ARG A 107 14.96 16.46 -0.90
C ARG A 107 14.17 15.27 -0.33
N HIS A 108 12.88 15.16 -0.62
CA HIS A 108 12.02 14.10 -0.12
C HIS A 108 11.79 13.05 -1.20
N THR A 109 11.56 11.81 -0.79
CA THR A 109 11.05 10.76 -1.67
C THR A 109 9.54 10.66 -1.49
N PHE A 110 8.78 10.86 -2.55
CA PHE A 110 7.33 10.76 -2.53
C PHE A 110 6.86 9.41 -3.04
N MET A 111 6.09 8.71 -2.22
CA MET A 111 5.48 7.41 -2.54
C MET A 111 4.00 7.62 -2.83
N VAL A 112 3.66 7.78 -4.10
CA VAL A 112 2.27 7.88 -4.56
C VAL A 112 1.71 6.47 -4.72
N LEU A 113 0.54 6.19 -4.11
CA LEU A 113 -0.14 4.90 -4.23
C LEU A 113 -1.55 5.11 -4.75
N THR A 114 -1.90 4.43 -5.83
CA THR A 114 -3.23 4.48 -6.44
C THR A 114 -3.72 3.09 -6.84
N LYS A 115 -5.02 2.89 -6.83
CA LYS A 115 -5.67 1.72 -7.44
C LYS A 115 -6.22 2.02 -8.85
N ARG A 116 -5.85 3.18 -9.40
CA ARG A 116 -6.29 3.71 -10.70
C ARG A 116 -5.09 4.16 -11.55
N PRO A 117 -4.13 3.26 -11.85
CA PRO A 117 -2.93 3.64 -12.59
C PRO A 117 -3.24 4.08 -14.03
N GLU A 118 -4.37 3.66 -14.60
CA GLU A 118 -4.85 4.12 -15.92
C GLU A 118 -5.02 5.65 -15.93
N ARG A 119 -5.59 6.21 -14.84
CA ARG A 119 -5.74 7.67 -14.73
C ARG A 119 -4.40 8.40 -14.55
N VAL A 120 -3.40 7.73 -13.98
CA VAL A 120 -2.02 8.27 -13.97
C VAL A 120 -1.51 8.43 -15.40
N VAL A 121 -1.72 7.41 -16.26
CA VAL A 121 -1.33 7.43 -17.67
C VAL A 121 -2.05 8.55 -18.41
N GLU A 122 -3.37 8.68 -18.24
CA GLU A 122 -4.18 9.76 -18.84
C GLU A 122 -3.65 11.13 -18.44
N PHE A 123 -3.45 11.36 -17.15
CA PHE A 123 -2.92 12.59 -16.58
C PHE A 123 -1.53 12.94 -17.14
N MET A 124 -0.62 11.96 -17.22
CA MET A 124 0.73 12.16 -17.73
C MET A 124 0.78 12.42 -19.24
N ARG A 125 -0.14 11.84 -20.01
CA ARG A 125 -0.25 12.08 -21.47
C ARG A 125 -0.76 13.47 -21.81
N THR A 126 -1.69 13.99 -21.03
CA THR A 126 -2.28 15.33 -21.28
C THR A 126 -1.34 16.46 -20.88
N LYS A 127 -0.42 16.20 -19.99
CA LYS A 127 0.56 17.16 -19.48
C LYS A 127 1.95 16.54 -19.55
N VAL A 128 2.66 16.79 -20.66
CA VAL A 128 4.02 16.32 -20.85
C VAL A 128 4.89 16.78 -19.67
N ARG A 129 5.06 15.89 -18.71
CA ARG A 129 5.92 16.11 -17.56
C ARG A 129 6.98 15.02 -17.54
N SER A 130 8.24 15.42 -17.48
CA SER A 130 9.35 14.49 -17.29
C SER A 130 9.24 13.77 -15.96
N ALA A 131 9.71 12.52 -15.90
CA ALA A 131 9.69 11.74 -14.68
C ALA A 131 10.52 12.40 -13.57
N LEU A 132 9.90 12.66 -12.44
CA LEU A 132 10.55 13.23 -11.26
C LEU A 132 11.28 12.10 -10.51
N GLN A 133 12.60 12.22 -10.35
CA GLN A 133 13.43 11.16 -9.75
C GLN A 133 13.14 10.89 -8.27
N ASN A 134 12.54 11.86 -7.59
CA ASN A 134 12.13 11.77 -6.20
C ASN A 134 10.67 11.31 -6.02
N VAL A 135 9.94 11.01 -7.11
CA VAL A 135 8.55 10.56 -7.06
C VAL A 135 8.45 9.12 -7.57
N TRP A 136 7.87 8.27 -6.74
CA TRP A 136 7.62 6.87 -7.05
C TRP A 136 6.13 6.65 -7.23
N ILE A 137 5.74 6.07 -8.36
CA ILE A 137 4.33 5.77 -8.67
C ILE A 137 4.09 4.31 -8.38
N GLY A 138 3.15 4.04 -7.51
CA GLY A 138 2.80 2.69 -7.10
C GLY A 138 1.33 2.37 -7.29
N THR A 139 1.07 1.06 -7.39
CA THR A 139 -0.29 0.54 -7.35
C THR A 139 -0.45 -0.54 -6.29
N THR A 140 -1.69 -0.84 -5.91
CA THR A 140 -1.98 -1.99 -5.06
C THR A 140 -2.26 -3.21 -5.95
N ALA A 141 -1.72 -4.37 -5.63
CA ALA A 141 -2.08 -5.64 -6.25
C ALA A 141 -2.04 -6.75 -5.19
N GLY A 142 -3.20 -7.10 -4.65
CA GLY A 142 -3.35 -8.15 -3.64
C GLY A 142 -3.90 -9.45 -4.20
N THR A 143 -4.38 -9.43 -5.46
CA THR A 143 -4.91 -10.56 -6.21
C THR A 143 -4.30 -10.60 -7.61
N GLN A 144 -4.28 -11.80 -8.24
CA GLN A 144 -3.83 -11.94 -9.63
C GLN A 144 -4.66 -11.07 -10.57
N ARG A 145 -5.96 -11.03 -10.34
CA ARG A 145 -6.85 -10.17 -11.12
C ARG A 145 -6.41 -8.70 -11.07
N SER A 146 -6.17 -8.18 -9.88
CA SER A 146 -5.76 -6.77 -9.72
C SER A 146 -4.37 -6.50 -10.29
N ALA A 147 -3.46 -7.48 -10.25
CA ALA A 147 -2.17 -7.40 -10.92
C ALA A 147 -2.36 -7.31 -12.44
N ASN A 148 -3.12 -8.22 -13.03
CA ASN A 148 -3.37 -8.25 -14.48
C ASN A 148 -4.05 -6.97 -14.98
N GLU A 149 -5.08 -6.49 -14.30
CA GLU A 149 -5.81 -5.26 -14.66
C GLU A 149 -4.88 -4.03 -14.67
N ARG A 150 -3.89 -3.96 -13.78
CA ARG A 150 -3.02 -2.77 -13.60
C ARG A 150 -1.69 -2.85 -14.36
N TRP A 151 -1.35 -4.01 -14.89
CA TRP A 151 -0.05 -4.25 -15.51
C TRP A 151 0.25 -3.27 -16.66
N ASN A 152 -0.65 -3.12 -17.63
CA ASN A 152 -0.44 -2.26 -18.79
C ASN A 152 -0.11 -0.81 -18.41
N ALA A 153 -0.87 -0.25 -17.47
CA ALA A 153 -0.65 1.12 -17.02
C ALA A 153 0.67 1.28 -16.28
N MET A 154 1.01 0.33 -15.38
CA MET A 154 2.26 0.36 -14.63
C MET A 154 3.49 0.16 -15.52
N ALA A 155 3.41 -0.73 -16.51
CA ALA A 155 4.48 -0.93 -17.50
C ALA A 155 4.70 0.35 -18.32
N TRP A 156 3.63 1.01 -18.76
CA TRP A 156 3.73 2.29 -19.46
C TRP A 156 4.39 3.37 -18.59
N ILE A 157 4.00 3.48 -17.31
CA ILE A 157 4.56 4.45 -16.35
C ILE A 157 6.07 4.20 -16.18
N ALA A 158 6.48 2.93 -16.07
CA ALA A 158 7.89 2.55 -15.97
C ALA A 158 8.67 2.91 -17.25
N GLN A 159 8.11 2.62 -18.45
CA GLN A 159 8.71 3.00 -19.74
C GLN A 159 8.83 4.51 -19.91
N ALA A 160 7.93 5.29 -19.33
CA ALA A 160 8.01 6.74 -19.29
C ALA A 160 9.08 7.28 -18.30
N GLY A 161 9.88 6.41 -17.68
CA GLY A 161 11.02 6.76 -16.83
C GLY A 161 10.70 6.95 -15.35
N TRP A 162 9.45 6.71 -14.92
CA TRP A 162 9.08 6.82 -13.51
C TRP A 162 9.52 5.58 -12.72
N LYS A 163 9.95 5.80 -11.48
CA LYS A 163 10.18 4.68 -10.55
C LYS A 163 8.84 4.09 -10.15
N THR A 164 8.68 2.79 -10.35
CA THR A 164 7.42 2.08 -10.08
C THR A 164 7.56 1.11 -8.90
N TRP A 165 6.46 0.91 -8.18
CA TRP A 165 6.40 -0.01 -7.06
C TRP A 165 5.00 -0.59 -6.89
N VAL A 166 4.90 -1.71 -6.17
CA VAL A 166 3.62 -2.33 -5.83
C VAL A 166 3.48 -2.47 -4.32
N SER A 167 2.27 -2.19 -3.82
CA SER A 167 1.81 -2.55 -2.48
C SER A 167 0.85 -3.74 -2.61
N SER A 168 1.35 -4.94 -2.35
CA SER A 168 0.52 -6.13 -2.16
C SER A 168 -0.03 -6.17 -0.73
N GLU A 169 -0.84 -5.17 -0.41
CA GLU A 169 -1.44 -4.93 0.90
C GLU A 169 -2.93 -4.59 0.77
N PRO A 170 -3.82 -5.55 1.12
CA PRO A 170 -3.52 -6.87 1.64
C PRO A 170 -3.11 -7.87 0.55
N LYS A 171 -2.22 -8.79 0.90
CA LYS A 171 -1.93 -9.99 0.10
C LYS A 171 -3.05 -11.00 0.30
N LEU A 172 -3.79 -11.31 -0.76
CA LEU A 172 -5.02 -12.11 -0.69
C LEU A 172 -4.92 -13.46 -1.39
N GLU A 173 -3.96 -13.60 -2.29
CA GLU A 173 -3.67 -14.85 -3.01
C GLU A 173 -2.23 -14.86 -3.53
N MET A 174 -1.77 -15.99 -4.03
CA MET A 174 -0.52 -16.07 -4.77
C MET A 174 -0.67 -15.26 -6.06
N ILE A 175 0.37 -14.49 -6.42
CA ILE A 175 0.42 -13.67 -7.63
C ILE A 175 1.61 -14.11 -8.45
N ASP A 176 1.39 -14.39 -9.72
CA ASP A 176 2.45 -14.53 -10.71
C ASP A 176 2.88 -13.13 -11.16
N TRP A 177 4.12 -12.78 -10.85
CA TRP A 177 4.75 -11.51 -11.21
C TRP A 177 5.46 -11.55 -12.56
N HIS A 178 5.16 -12.53 -13.41
CA HIS A 178 5.74 -12.56 -14.76
C HIS A 178 5.48 -11.24 -15.50
N GLY A 179 6.54 -10.65 -16.08
CA GLY A 179 6.48 -9.36 -16.77
C GLY A 179 6.52 -8.11 -15.87
N TRP A 180 6.66 -8.25 -14.54
CA TRP A 180 6.74 -7.11 -13.60
C TRP A 180 8.17 -6.70 -13.22
N SER A 181 9.20 -7.21 -13.87
CA SER A 181 10.62 -6.93 -13.58
C SER A 181 11.02 -5.44 -13.69
N PHE A 182 10.15 -4.59 -14.23
CA PHE A 182 10.33 -3.14 -14.24
C PHE A 182 10.12 -2.48 -12.85
N LEU A 183 9.60 -3.21 -11.88
CA LEU A 183 9.41 -2.69 -10.52
C LEU A 183 10.75 -2.40 -9.84
N LYS A 184 10.75 -1.35 -9.03
CA LYS A 184 11.86 -1.03 -8.12
C LYS A 184 11.62 -1.56 -6.70
N ARG A 185 10.37 -1.80 -6.33
CA ARG A 185 10.02 -2.33 -5.01
C ARG A 185 8.69 -3.07 -5.03
N LEU A 186 8.63 -4.16 -4.26
CA LEU A 186 7.40 -4.85 -3.88
C LEU A 186 7.25 -4.81 -2.35
N ILE A 187 6.13 -4.26 -1.89
CA ILE A 187 5.78 -4.22 -0.47
C ILE A 187 4.65 -5.21 -0.25
N VAL A 188 4.83 -6.12 0.71
CA VAL A 188 3.87 -7.18 0.99
C VAL A 188 3.38 -7.07 2.43
N GLY A 189 2.08 -7.28 2.63
CA GLY A 189 1.51 -7.31 3.97
C GLY A 189 0.13 -7.94 4.02
N GLY A 190 -0.15 -8.62 5.13
CA GLY A 190 -1.46 -9.19 5.42
C GLY A 190 -2.49 -8.13 5.81
N GLU A 191 -3.76 -8.52 5.76
CA GLU A 191 -4.88 -7.65 6.09
C GLU A 191 -4.99 -7.42 7.61
N SER A 192 -5.39 -6.22 7.99
CA SER A 192 -5.61 -5.83 9.39
C SER A 192 -7.06 -5.45 9.64
N GLY A 193 -7.52 -5.68 10.88
CA GLY A 193 -8.86 -5.30 11.30
C GLY A 193 -9.78 -6.50 11.58
N PRO A 194 -11.02 -6.25 12.04
CA PRO A 194 -11.89 -7.30 12.56
C PRO A 194 -12.28 -8.37 11.53
N TYR A 195 -12.31 -8.01 10.26
CA TYR A 195 -12.68 -8.90 9.15
C TYR A 195 -11.49 -9.26 8.26
N ALA A 196 -10.27 -9.20 8.82
CA ALA A 196 -9.05 -9.50 8.08
C ALA A 196 -9.05 -10.93 7.55
N ARG A 197 -8.74 -11.06 6.27
CA ARG A 197 -8.55 -12.34 5.58
C ARG A 197 -7.13 -12.84 5.84
N PRO A 198 -6.93 -14.14 5.94
CA PRO A 198 -5.61 -14.72 6.16
C PRO A 198 -4.72 -14.60 4.91
N THR A 199 -3.41 -14.59 5.12
CA THR A 199 -2.37 -14.61 4.09
C THR A 199 -1.52 -15.85 4.29
N ALA A 200 -1.30 -16.64 3.23
CA ALA A 200 -0.45 -17.84 3.31
C ALA A 200 1.03 -17.45 3.32
N PRO A 201 1.85 -18.09 4.18
CA PRO A 201 3.30 -17.88 4.20
C PRO A 201 3.98 -18.17 2.87
N SER A 202 3.55 -19.20 2.15
CA SER A 202 4.08 -19.55 0.82
C SER A 202 3.92 -18.41 -0.19
N TRP A 203 2.80 -17.68 -0.14
CA TRP A 203 2.60 -16.54 -1.05
C TRP A 203 3.61 -15.42 -0.81
N VAL A 204 3.92 -15.17 0.46
CA VAL A 204 4.88 -14.12 0.86
C VAL A 204 6.30 -14.53 0.50
N ARG A 205 6.64 -15.83 0.68
CA ARG A 205 7.93 -16.38 0.26
C ARG A 205 8.11 -16.31 -1.25
N ALA A 206 7.09 -16.71 -2.02
CA ALA A 206 7.12 -16.61 -3.48
C ALA A 206 7.36 -15.17 -3.96
N ASP A 207 6.71 -14.19 -3.33
CA ASP A 207 6.94 -12.76 -3.64
C ASP A 207 8.39 -12.34 -3.32
N ARG A 208 8.94 -12.78 -2.19
CA ARG A 208 10.34 -12.51 -1.80
C ARG A 208 11.32 -13.13 -2.81
N ASP A 209 11.14 -14.40 -3.11
CA ASP A 209 12.05 -15.15 -3.98
C ASP A 209 12.03 -14.56 -5.39
N TRP A 210 10.84 -14.24 -5.92
CA TRP A 210 10.72 -13.53 -7.19
C TRP A 210 11.45 -12.17 -7.16
N CYS A 211 11.32 -11.40 -6.08
CA CYS A 211 12.03 -10.11 -5.95
C CYS A 211 13.55 -10.29 -5.97
N GLN A 212 14.07 -11.29 -5.26
CA GLN A 212 15.50 -11.59 -5.23
C GLN A 212 16.02 -11.99 -6.60
N ASP A 213 15.29 -12.85 -7.32
CA ASP A 213 15.66 -13.31 -8.66
C ASP A 213 15.65 -12.19 -9.73
N HIS A 214 14.87 -11.12 -9.51
CA HIS A 214 14.71 -10.04 -10.47
C HIS A 214 15.31 -8.69 -10.04
N GLY A 215 16.04 -8.65 -8.92
CA GLY A 215 16.67 -7.42 -8.43
C GLY A 215 15.65 -6.35 -7.98
N VAL A 216 14.47 -6.76 -7.55
CA VAL A 216 13.41 -5.90 -7.01
C VAL A 216 13.53 -5.85 -5.49
N ALA A 217 13.57 -4.65 -4.91
CA ALA A 217 13.66 -4.52 -3.46
C ALA A 217 12.39 -5.07 -2.78
N PHE A 218 12.56 -6.02 -1.87
CA PHE A 218 11.48 -6.66 -1.14
C PHE A 218 11.28 -6.02 0.24
N TRP A 219 10.02 -5.70 0.57
CA TRP A 219 9.65 -5.18 1.88
C TRP A 219 8.47 -5.95 2.45
N PHE A 220 8.71 -6.69 3.53
CA PHE A 220 7.62 -7.34 4.26
C PHE A 220 7.16 -6.47 5.42
N LYS A 221 5.98 -5.87 5.29
CA LYS A 221 5.45 -4.93 6.28
C LYS A 221 4.96 -5.62 7.54
N SER A 222 4.13 -6.64 7.40
CA SER A 222 3.60 -7.43 8.52
C SER A 222 2.64 -8.52 8.04
N TRP A 223 2.36 -9.48 8.90
CA TRP A 223 1.33 -10.50 8.68
C TRP A 223 -0.11 -9.98 8.79
N GLY A 224 -0.33 -8.78 9.32
CA GLY A 224 -1.67 -8.27 9.62
C GLY A 224 -2.26 -8.90 10.88
N GLU A 225 -3.53 -9.37 10.82
CA GLU A 225 -4.17 -10.05 11.97
C GLU A 225 -3.78 -11.53 12.06
N TRP A 226 -3.43 -12.16 10.96
CA TRP A 226 -3.10 -13.57 10.84
C TRP A 226 -1.61 -13.76 10.66
N GLY A 227 -1.06 -14.85 11.21
CA GLY A 227 0.35 -15.16 11.01
C GLY A 227 0.66 -16.62 11.30
N PRO A 228 1.80 -17.13 10.81
CA PRO A 228 2.25 -18.48 11.09
C PRO A 228 2.67 -18.64 12.56
N VAL A 229 2.71 -19.88 13.03
CA VAL A 229 3.42 -20.26 14.24
C VAL A 229 4.91 -19.93 14.08
N GLY A 230 5.58 -19.63 15.16
CA GLY A 230 7.00 -19.30 15.15
C GLY A 230 7.33 -18.23 16.18
N LYS A 231 8.51 -17.67 16.09
CA LYS A 231 8.97 -16.62 17.01
C LYS A 231 8.38 -15.26 16.64
N ASP A 232 8.08 -14.46 17.65
CA ASP A 232 7.78 -13.03 17.48
C ASP A 232 9.07 -12.23 17.23
N GLU A 233 8.95 -10.89 17.07
CA GLU A 233 10.10 -9.99 16.88
C GLU A 233 11.08 -9.98 18.07
N GLY A 234 10.65 -10.47 19.23
CA GLY A 234 11.46 -10.61 20.44
C GLY A 234 12.07 -12.01 20.62
N GLY A 235 11.90 -12.91 19.64
CA GLY A 235 12.42 -14.28 19.66
C GLY A 235 11.61 -15.25 20.52
N ARG A 236 10.42 -14.88 21.00
CA ARG A 236 9.54 -15.74 21.81
C ARG A 236 8.62 -16.56 20.92
N MET A 237 8.47 -17.84 21.22
CA MET A 237 7.49 -18.70 20.56
C MET A 237 6.07 -18.19 20.82
N LYS A 238 5.28 -18.06 19.75
CA LYS A 238 3.86 -17.72 19.84
C LYS A 238 3.09 -18.96 20.30
N ASP A 239 2.23 -18.79 21.29
CA ASP A 239 1.31 -19.85 21.74
C ASP A 239 0.00 -19.75 20.96
N GLU A 240 -0.22 -20.70 20.06
CA GLU A 240 -1.34 -20.71 19.14
C GLU A 240 -2.63 -21.32 19.71
N ARG A 241 -2.57 -22.04 20.85
CA ARG A 241 -3.64 -22.90 21.36
C ARG A 241 -4.99 -22.22 21.59
N GLN A 242 -4.98 -20.93 21.84
CA GLN A 242 -6.19 -20.13 22.13
C GLN A 242 -6.62 -19.23 20.98
N TYR A 243 -6.02 -19.35 19.78
CA TYR A 243 -6.32 -18.49 18.64
C TYR A 243 -7.09 -19.24 17.56
N LEU A 244 -7.92 -18.48 16.81
CA LEU A 244 -8.57 -18.99 15.60
C LEU A 244 -7.52 -19.40 14.58
N ARG A 245 -7.68 -20.58 14.00
CA ARG A 245 -6.78 -21.11 12.96
C ARG A 245 -7.43 -21.06 11.59
N HIS A 246 -6.60 -20.92 10.55
CA HIS A 246 -6.95 -21.11 9.15
C HIS A 246 -5.91 -21.96 8.47
N MET A 247 -6.37 -22.92 7.65
CA MET A 247 -5.50 -23.86 6.94
C MET A 247 -5.59 -23.59 5.44
N PHE A 248 -4.45 -23.34 4.82
CA PHE A 248 -4.31 -23.34 3.37
C PHE A 248 -3.92 -24.74 2.91
N ARG A 249 -4.75 -25.35 2.06
CA ARG A 249 -4.48 -26.66 1.48
C ARG A 249 -3.76 -26.49 0.15
N HIS A 250 -2.65 -27.18 0.00
CA HIS A 250 -1.86 -27.19 -1.22
C HIS A 250 -1.99 -28.54 -1.92
N PRO A 251 -2.46 -28.59 -3.19
CA PRO A 251 -2.68 -29.86 -3.91
C PRO A 251 -1.40 -30.70 -4.08
N LEU A 252 -0.24 -30.07 -4.11
CA LEU A 252 1.07 -30.69 -4.38
C LEU A 252 2.14 -30.33 -3.35
N GLY A 253 1.76 -29.86 -2.17
CA GLY A 253 2.69 -29.43 -1.12
C GLY A 253 2.14 -29.64 0.30
N GLU A 254 2.89 -29.21 1.29
CA GLU A 254 2.43 -29.26 2.67
C GLU A 254 1.37 -28.17 2.95
N ASP A 255 0.32 -28.55 3.67
CA ASP A 255 -0.68 -27.61 4.14
C ASP A 255 -0.07 -26.56 5.06
N GLU A 256 -0.41 -25.30 4.88
CA GLU A 256 0.06 -24.20 5.72
C GLU A 256 -1.03 -23.76 6.70
N MET A 257 -0.65 -23.57 7.95
CA MET A 257 -1.55 -23.12 9.00
C MET A 257 -1.16 -21.75 9.53
N VAL A 258 -2.13 -20.84 9.62
CA VAL A 258 -1.98 -19.53 10.23
C VAL A 258 -3.01 -19.33 11.33
N PHE A 259 -2.69 -18.46 12.28
CA PHE A 259 -3.50 -18.18 13.43
C PHE A 259 -3.80 -16.69 13.54
N ARG A 260 -4.99 -16.36 14.04
CA ARG A 260 -5.41 -14.97 14.21
C ARG A 260 -4.86 -14.40 15.51
N PHE A 261 -3.59 -14.13 15.55
CA PHE A 261 -2.88 -13.57 16.70
C PHE A 261 -3.20 -12.11 17.01
N GLY A 262 -3.77 -11.38 16.04
CA GLY A 262 -3.85 -9.93 16.07
C GLY A 262 -2.54 -9.28 15.62
N ARG A 263 -2.66 -8.09 15.06
CA ARG A 263 -1.55 -7.41 14.34
C ARG A 263 -0.24 -7.32 15.11
N LYS A 264 -0.31 -7.12 16.43
CA LYS A 264 0.91 -6.94 17.24
C LYS A 264 1.67 -8.25 17.40
N LEU A 265 0.97 -9.35 17.69
CA LEU A 265 1.61 -10.65 17.92
C LEU A 265 1.89 -11.38 16.62
N ALA A 266 1.07 -11.22 15.57
CA ALA A 266 1.37 -11.75 14.25
C ALA A 266 2.74 -11.24 13.76
N GLY A 267 3.01 -9.94 13.96
CA GLY A 267 4.33 -9.36 13.74
C GLY A 267 4.71 -9.25 12.26
N ARG A 268 6.02 -9.22 12.01
CA ARG A 268 6.61 -9.04 10.67
C ARG A 268 7.87 -9.88 10.42
N VAL A 269 8.02 -10.94 11.16
CA VAL A 269 9.11 -11.90 10.94
C VAL A 269 8.69 -12.91 9.89
N LEU A 270 9.46 -13.02 8.82
CA LEU A 270 9.37 -14.03 7.77
C LEU A 270 10.68 -14.81 7.73
N ASP A 271 10.61 -16.12 7.95
CA ASP A 271 11.77 -17.01 7.98
C ASP A 271 12.89 -16.47 8.90
N GLU A 272 12.51 -16.22 10.16
CA GLU A 272 13.36 -15.77 11.28
C GLU A 272 13.97 -14.35 11.12
N GLN A 273 13.64 -13.60 10.09
CA GLN A 273 14.17 -12.25 9.90
C GLN A 273 13.10 -11.23 9.47
N THR A 274 13.45 -9.94 9.56
CA THR A 274 12.65 -8.85 9.03
C THR A 274 13.22 -8.40 7.69
N TRP A 275 12.34 -8.14 6.73
CA TRP A 275 12.70 -7.76 5.36
C TRP A 275 12.34 -6.31 5.11
N GLU A 276 13.34 -5.46 4.97
CA GLU A 276 13.20 -4.01 4.75
C GLU A 276 14.25 -3.51 3.73
N GLU A 277 14.25 -4.11 2.54
CA GLU A 277 15.22 -3.74 1.51
C GLU A 277 14.91 -2.35 0.95
N ASN A 278 15.95 -1.55 0.82
CA ASN A 278 15.87 -0.27 0.16
C ASN A 278 16.43 -0.40 -1.26
N TYR A 279 15.74 0.20 -2.21
CA TYR A 279 16.28 0.45 -3.53
C TYR A 279 17.20 1.68 -3.43
N GLU A 280 18.45 1.53 -3.81
CA GLU A 280 19.43 2.62 -3.91
C GLU A 280 19.33 3.36 -5.25
#